data_91f662764bf8c746bd4a323a55685033
#
_entry.id   91f662764bf8c746bd4a323a55685033
#
_cell.length_a   1.000
_cell.length_b   1.000
_cell.length_c   1.000
_cell.angle_alpha   90.00
_cell.angle_beta   90.00
_cell.angle_gamma   90.00
#
_symmetry.space_group_name_H-M   'P 1'
#
loop_
_entity.id
_entity.type
_entity.pdbx_description
1 polymer ?
#
loop_
_entity_poly.entity_id
_entity_poly.type
_entity_poly.pdbx_seq_one_letter_code
_entity_poly.pdbx_strand_id
1 'polypeptide(L)'
;MNYDDYKRARDLSWRVLLDTGTRELPVKVSRICGAYSVTLRSYQAGAPLIQTLGLDAQCGASDGFTVRGGVRCYVFYNAEQPPGRVRFTIAHELGHILLGHLGDGEHTVYNREPSPEDAPEEHTANVFASRLLAPACVLHALGAVTPEQIAAACDISLAAARFRAGRMGVLDQRGKYGASPLERQVLAQFQPYIDRVKSGQ
;
A
#
# COMPACT_ATOMS: atom_id res chain seq x y z
N MET A 1 -13.78 12.33 2.78
CA MET A 1 -13.52 11.12 3.62
C MET A 1 -13.84 11.46 5.06
N ASN A 2 -14.64 10.67 5.73
CA ASN A 2 -14.89 10.81 7.16
C ASN A 2 -13.76 10.12 7.97
N TYR A 3 -13.77 10.31 9.30
CA TYR A 3 -12.75 9.73 10.19
C TYR A 3 -12.79 8.20 10.25
N ASP A 4 -13.97 7.60 10.12
CA ASP A 4 -14.16 6.15 10.21
C ASP A 4 -13.58 5.44 8.98
N ASP A 5 -13.74 5.99 7.78
CA ASP A 5 -13.12 5.48 6.56
C ASP A 5 -11.60 5.50 6.66
N TYR A 6 -11.04 6.64 7.13
CA TYR A 6 -9.61 6.75 7.41
C TYR A 6 -9.13 5.68 8.39
N LYS A 7 -9.85 5.50 9.50
CA LYS A 7 -9.52 4.54 10.53
C LYS A 7 -9.58 3.11 9.98
N ARG A 8 -10.62 2.80 9.20
CA ARG A 8 -10.79 1.50 8.55
C ARG A 8 -9.60 1.15 7.65
N ALA A 9 -9.21 2.06 6.76
CA ALA A 9 -8.08 1.86 5.86
C ALA A 9 -6.74 1.71 6.60
N ARG A 10 -6.52 2.53 7.63
CA ARG A 10 -5.35 2.44 8.52
C ARG A 10 -5.30 1.10 9.24
N ASP A 11 -6.36 0.72 9.91
CA ASP A 11 -6.41 -0.49 10.73
C ASP A 11 -6.30 -1.75 9.86
N LEU A 12 -6.87 -1.73 8.66
CA LEU A 12 -6.70 -2.79 7.68
C LEU A 12 -5.24 -2.94 7.24
N SER A 13 -4.52 -1.84 6.99
CA SER A 13 -3.09 -1.91 6.63
C SER A 13 -2.26 -2.58 7.73
N TRP A 14 -2.56 -2.32 8.99
CA TRP A 14 -1.89 -2.96 10.12
C TRP A 14 -2.25 -4.45 10.25
N ARG A 15 -3.53 -4.82 10.07
CA ARG A 15 -3.94 -6.23 10.04
C ARG A 15 -3.23 -7.00 8.95
N VAL A 16 -3.12 -6.43 7.76
CA VAL A 16 -2.40 -7.05 6.63
C VAL A 16 -0.93 -7.32 6.98
N LEU A 17 -0.25 -6.38 7.64
CA LEU A 17 1.12 -6.61 8.12
C LEU A 17 1.20 -7.75 9.13
N LEU A 18 0.23 -7.83 10.04
CA LEU A 18 0.16 -8.89 11.05
C LEU A 18 -0.13 -10.25 10.44
N ASP A 19 -1.19 -10.34 9.64
CA ASP A 19 -1.67 -11.59 9.03
C ASP A 19 -0.66 -12.23 8.09
N THR A 20 0.13 -11.39 7.40
CA THR A 20 1.18 -11.86 6.48
C THR A 20 2.53 -12.10 7.16
N GLY A 21 2.61 -11.86 8.47
CA GLY A 21 3.86 -12.01 9.22
C GLY A 21 4.97 -11.09 8.72
N THR A 22 4.64 -9.91 8.17
CA THR A 22 5.62 -8.94 7.68
C THR A 22 6.39 -8.34 8.85
N ARG A 23 7.73 -8.49 8.86
CA ARG A 23 8.56 -8.18 10.04
C ARG A 23 9.72 -7.24 9.77
N GLU A 24 9.89 -6.76 8.55
CA GLU A 24 11.01 -5.92 8.12
C GLU A 24 10.62 -4.94 7.04
N LEU A 25 11.42 -3.88 6.89
CA LEU A 25 11.35 -2.93 5.81
C LEU A 25 12.49 -3.19 4.80
N PRO A 26 12.29 -2.88 3.55
CA PRO A 26 11.04 -2.43 2.91
C PRO A 26 9.99 -3.55 2.80
N VAL A 27 8.73 -3.22 3.02
CA VAL A 27 7.60 -4.18 2.93
C VAL A 27 7.55 -4.81 1.54
N LYS A 28 7.56 -6.13 1.45
CA LYS A 28 7.50 -6.86 0.17
C LYS A 28 6.06 -7.06 -0.27
N VAL A 29 5.50 -6.04 -0.94
CA VAL A 29 4.08 -5.99 -1.33
C VAL A 29 3.67 -7.17 -2.22
N SER A 30 4.58 -7.69 -3.07
CA SER A 30 4.31 -8.87 -3.90
C SER A 30 4.04 -10.13 -3.08
N ARG A 31 4.76 -10.31 -1.96
CA ARG A 31 4.52 -11.41 -1.03
C ARG A 31 3.16 -11.29 -0.35
N ILE A 32 2.76 -10.07 0.02
CA ILE A 32 1.44 -9.78 0.58
C ILE A 32 0.35 -10.11 -0.44
N CYS A 33 0.48 -9.66 -1.68
CA CYS A 33 -0.47 -9.99 -2.76
C CYS A 33 -0.63 -11.50 -2.91
N GLY A 34 0.47 -12.26 -2.89
CA GLY A 34 0.44 -13.72 -2.95
C GLY A 34 -0.34 -14.36 -1.78
N ALA A 35 -0.18 -13.84 -0.56
CA ALA A 35 -0.91 -14.32 0.63
C ALA A 35 -2.43 -14.09 0.52
N TYR A 36 -2.85 -13.05 -0.19
CA TYR A 36 -4.27 -12.75 -0.46
C TYR A 36 -4.76 -13.29 -1.82
N SER A 37 -4.00 -14.20 -2.46
CA SER A 37 -4.35 -14.78 -3.76
C SER A 37 -4.55 -13.76 -4.87
N VAL A 38 -3.89 -12.60 -4.77
CA VAL A 38 -3.87 -11.56 -5.80
C VAL A 38 -2.72 -11.81 -6.76
N THR A 39 -3.04 -11.95 -8.04
CA THR A 39 -2.06 -12.21 -9.10
C THR A 39 -1.52 -10.90 -9.66
N LEU A 40 -0.21 -10.69 -9.60
CA LEU A 40 0.45 -9.53 -10.19
C LEU A 40 0.91 -9.82 -11.62
N ARG A 41 0.66 -8.89 -12.54
CA ARG A 41 1.13 -8.93 -13.92
C ARG A 41 1.58 -7.54 -14.36
N SER A 42 2.79 -7.42 -14.90
CA SER A 42 3.13 -6.20 -15.64
C SER A 42 2.23 -6.10 -16.88
N TYR A 43 2.05 -4.89 -17.42
CA TYR A 43 1.30 -4.69 -18.66
C TYR A 43 1.82 -5.58 -19.79
N GLN A 44 3.13 -5.70 -19.91
CA GLN A 44 3.75 -6.56 -20.93
C GLN A 44 3.44 -8.05 -20.69
N ALA A 45 3.60 -8.54 -19.47
CA ALA A 45 3.34 -9.96 -19.16
C ALA A 45 1.84 -10.29 -19.15
N GLY A 46 0.99 -9.31 -18.94
CA GLY A 46 -0.46 -9.43 -18.95
C GLY A 46 -1.14 -9.15 -20.29
N ALA A 47 -0.38 -8.70 -21.31
CA ALA A 47 -0.93 -8.23 -22.57
C ALA A 47 -1.95 -9.18 -23.23
N PRO A 48 -1.73 -10.51 -23.29
CA PRO A 48 -2.73 -11.40 -23.90
C PRO A 48 -4.08 -11.39 -23.16
N LEU A 49 -4.06 -11.30 -21.82
CA LEU A 49 -5.29 -11.24 -21.03
C LEU A 49 -5.94 -9.86 -21.13
N ILE A 50 -5.16 -8.79 -21.12
CA ILE A 50 -5.63 -7.41 -21.29
C ILE A 50 -6.36 -7.25 -22.62
N GLN A 51 -5.79 -7.75 -23.72
CA GLN A 51 -6.40 -7.74 -25.05
C GLN A 51 -7.70 -8.56 -25.10
N THR A 52 -7.67 -9.76 -24.51
CA THR A 52 -8.87 -10.62 -24.46
C THR A 52 -10.04 -9.95 -23.73
N LEU A 53 -9.73 -9.13 -22.70
CA LEU A 53 -10.72 -8.38 -21.94
C LEU A 53 -11.07 -7.01 -22.54
N GLY A 54 -10.40 -6.58 -23.61
CA GLY A 54 -10.62 -5.27 -24.23
C GLY A 54 -10.17 -4.08 -23.38
N LEU A 55 -9.12 -4.29 -22.56
CA LEU A 55 -8.64 -3.32 -21.56
C LEU A 55 -7.35 -2.58 -21.97
N ASP A 56 -7.02 -2.57 -23.27
CA ASP A 56 -5.79 -1.94 -23.77
C ASP A 56 -5.72 -0.44 -23.47
N ALA A 57 -6.86 0.25 -23.49
CA ALA A 57 -6.94 1.68 -23.20
C ALA A 57 -6.48 2.03 -21.77
N GLN A 58 -6.68 1.13 -20.80
CA GLN A 58 -6.28 1.33 -19.42
C GLN A 58 -4.76 1.38 -19.25
N CYS A 59 -4.02 0.63 -20.07
CA CYS A 59 -2.55 0.62 -20.04
C CYS A 59 -1.92 1.98 -20.37
N GLY A 60 -2.61 2.82 -21.15
CA GLY A 60 -2.16 4.18 -21.46
C GLY A 60 -2.65 5.24 -20.47
N ALA A 61 -3.73 4.95 -19.73
CA ALA A 61 -4.41 5.92 -18.87
C ALA A 61 -3.94 5.89 -17.41
N SER A 62 -3.40 4.75 -16.92
CA SER A 62 -3.04 4.59 -15.50
C SER A 62 -1.71 3.88 -15.29
N ASP A 63 -1.16 3.97 -14.08
CA ASP A 63 0.04 3.23 -13.67
C ASP A 63 -0.27 1.78 -13.30
N GLY A 64 -1.52 1.48 -12.99
CA GLY A 64 -2.03 0.17 -12.65
C GLY A 64 -3.55 0.16 -12.58
N PHE A 65 -4.12 -1.03 -12.67
CA PHE A 65 -5.55 -1.26 -12.47
C PHE A 65 -5.81 -2.68 -11.99
N THR A 66 -6.95 -2.88 -11.36
CA THR A 66 -7.38 -4.18 -10.84
C THR A 66 -8.52 -4.74 -11.68
N VAL A 67 -8.45 -6.05 -11.94
CA VAL A 67 -9.54 -6.81 -12.55
C VAL A 67 -9.94 -7.95 -11.61
N ARG A 68 -11.23 -8.04 -11.29
CA ARG A 68 -11.81 -9.21 -10.64
C ARG A 68 -12.43 -10.13 -11.69
N GLY A 69 -11.99 -11.40 -11.71
CA GLY A 69 -12.59 -12.45 -12.52
C GLY A 69 -13.04 -13.59 -11.60
N GLY A 70 -14.32 -13.63 -11.25
CA GLY A 70 -14.87 -14.56 -10.26
C GLY A 70 -14.18 -14.41 -8.91
N VAL A 71 -13.55 -15.50 -8.44
CA VAL A 71 -12.83 -15.52 -7.14
C VAL A 71 -11.39 -15.00 -7.19
N ARG A 72 -10.88 -14.67 -8.37
CA ARG A 72 -9.50 -14.23 -8.57
C ARG A 72 -9.43 -12.74 -8.82
N CYS A 73 -8.43 -12.09 -8.20
CA CYS A 73 -8.08 -10.70 -8.49
C CYS A 73 -6.73 -10.64 -9.18
N TYR A 74 -6.65 -9.80 -10.20
CA TYR A 74 -5.42 -9.50 -10.94
C TYR A 74 -5.12 -8.03 -10.79
N VAL A 75 -3.89 -7.71 -10.43
CA VAL A 75 -3.37 -6.34 -10.48
C VAL A 75 -2.42 -6.25 -11.67
N PHE A 76 -2.79 -5.44 -12.63
CA PHE A 76 -1.93 -5.08 -13.77
C PHE A 76 -1.23 -3.77 -13.45
N TYR A 77 0.07 -3.67 -13.77
CA TYR A 77 0.86 -2.50 -13.46
C TYR A 77 1.89 -2.17 -14.54
N ASN A 78 2.23 -0.90 -14.67
CA ASN A 78 3.29 -0.44 -15.54
C ASN A 78 4.66 -0.66 -14.89
N ALA A 79 5.41 -1.66 -15.37
CA ALA A 79 6.74 -2.00 -14.86
C ALA A 79 7.83 -1.00 -15.29
N GLU A 80 7.56 -0.08 -16.24
CA GLU A 80 8.50 0.94 -16.68
C GLU A 80 8.59 2.13 -15.70
N GLN A 81 7.64 2.24 -14.77
CA GLN A 81 7.66 3.25 -13.74
C GLN A 81 8.80 2.99 -12.72
N PRO A 82 9.30 4.04 -12.04
CA PRO A 82 10.29 3.88 -10.98
C PRO A 82 9.85 2.86 -9.92
N PRO A 83 10.76 2.03 -9.38
CA PRO A 83 10.41 0.92 -8.48
C PRO A 83 9.51 1.32 -7.30
N GLY A 84 9.81 2.45 -6.65
CA GLY A 84 8.98 2.97 -5.54
C GLY A 84 7.56 3.34 -5.97
N ARG A 85 7.37 3.78 -7.24
CA ARG A 85 6.05 4.06 -7.80
C ARG A 85 5.30 2.78 -8.12
N VAL A 86 5.98 1.78 -8.73
CA VAL A 86 5.40 0.45 -8.96
C VAL A 86 4.91 -0.16 -7.66
N ARG A 87 5.72 -0.11 -6.59
CA ARG A 87 5.34 -0.64 -5.27
C ARG A 87 4.13 0.06 -4.69
N PHE A 88 4.08 1.40 -4.82
CA PHE A 88 2.95 2.18 -4.35
C PHE A 88 1.68 1.84 -5.14
N THR A 89 1.77 1.76 -6.47
CA THR A 89 0.66 1.34 -7.33
C THR A 89 0.12 -0.02 -6.93
N ILE A 90 0.97 -1.03 -6.77
CA ILE A 90 0.55 -2.38 -6.35
C ILE A 90 -0.12 -2.35 -4.97
N ALA A 91 0.43 -1.59 -4.01
CA ALA A 91 -0.17 -1.46 -2.68
C ALA A 91 -1.51 -0.72 -2.70
N HIS A 92 -1.66 0.26 -3.59
CA HIS A 92 -2.88 1.02 -3.80
C HIS A 92 -4.01 0.13 -4.38
N GLU A 93 -3.68 -0.62 -5.44
CA GLU A 93 -4.61 -1.58 -6.04
C GLU A 93 -5.03 -2.69 -5.05
N LEU A 94 -4.08 -3.19 -4.26
CA LEU A 94 -4.38 -4.10 -3.17
C LEU A 94 -5.34 -3.46 -2.15
N GLY A 95 -5.19 -2.16 -1.90
CA GLY A 95 -6.10 -1.37 -1.07
C GLY A 95 -7.53 -1.41 -1.59
N HIS A 96 -7.74 -1.20 -2.89
CA HIS A 96 -9.08 -1.28 -3.51
C HIS A 96 -9.69 -2.67 -3.34
N ILE A 97 -8.91 -3.73 -3.53
CA ILE A 97 -9.37 -5.11 -3.34
C ILE A 97 -9.82 -5.35 -1.90
N LEU A 98 -8.95 -5.04 -0.93
CA LEU A 98 -9.17 -5.40 0.47
C LEU A 98 -10.17 -4.49 1.19
N LEU A 99 -10.36 -3.25 0.71
CA LEU A 99 -11.39 -2.33 1.20
C LEU A 99 -12.77 -2.61 0.59
N GLY A 100 -12.84 -3.48 -0.43
CA GLY A 100 -14.10 -3.86 -1.07
C GLY A 100 -14.61 -2.82 -2.07
N HIS A 101 -13.73 -2.05 -2.70
CA HIS A 101 -14.11 -1.05 -3.71
C HIS A 101 -14.48 -1.66 -5.07
N LEU A 102 -14.15 -2.94 -5.27
CA LEU A 102 -14.55 -3.67 -6.48
C LEU A 102 -16.01 -4.07 -6.36
N GLY A 103 -16.84 -3.65 -7.30
CA GLY A 103 -18.25 -4.08 -7.38
C GLY A 103 -18.42 -5.59 -7.56
N ASP A 104 -19.65 -6.07 -7.44
CA ASP A 104 -19.99 -7.50 -7.51
C ASP A 104 -20.18 -8.04 -8.96
N GLY A 105 -19.77 -7.28 -9.99
CA GLY A 105 -19.84 -7.70 -11.39
C GLY A 105 -18.89 -8.86 -11.71
N GLU A 106 -19.26 -9.72 -12.70
CA GLU A 106 -18.43 -10.85 -13.14
C GLU A 106 -17.03 -10.43 -13.61
N HIS A 107 -16.91 -9.23 -14.17
CA HIS A 107 -15.64 -8.59 -14.56
C HIS A 107 -15.70 -7.13 -14.14
N THR A 108 -15.23 -6.81 -12.97
CA THR A 108 -15.11 -5.42 -12.52
C THR A 108 -13.68 -4.95 -12.74
N VAL A 109 -13.55 -3.92 -13.59
CA VAL A 109 -12.31 -3.16 -13.74
C VAL A 109 -12.41 -1.95 -12.85
N TYR A 110 -11.51 -1.83 -11.88
CA TYR A 110 -11.35 -0.58 -11.17
C TYR A 110 -10.28 0.23 -11.88
N ASN A 111 -10.71 1.28 -12.54
CA ASN A 111 -9.84 2.15 -13.32
C ASN A 111 -9.72 3.50 -12.65
N ARG A 112 -8.51 3.97 -12.50
CA ARG A 112 -8.21 5.31 -12.01
C ARG A 112 -8.39 6.31 -13.15
N GLU A 113 -9.63 6.68 -13.44
CA GLU A 113 -9.87 7.95 -14.14
C GLU A 113 -9.61 9.08 -13.12
N PRO A 114 -8.82 10.11 -13.48
CA PRO A 114 -8.72 11.29 -12.63
C PRO A 114 -10.10 11.96 -12.59
N SER A 115 -10.88 11.64 -11.57
CA SER A 115 -12.09 12.40 -11.27
C SER A 115 -11.66 13.76 -10.68
N PRO A 116 -12.31 14.87 -11.07
CA PRO A 116 -12.04 16.19 -10.48
C PRO A 116 -12.31 16.24 -8.97
N GLU A 117 -13.05 15.28 -8.45
CA GLU A 117 -13.31 15.07 -7.03
C GLU A 117 -12.63 13.78 -6.62
N ASP A 118 -11.66 13.85 -5.70
CA ASP A 118 -11.03 12.67 -5.12
C ASP A 118 -12.12 11.74 -4.56
N ALA A 119 -12.48 10.69 -5.29
CA ALA A 119 -13.44 9.73 -4.81
C ALA A 119 -13.00 9.21 -3.43
N PRO A 120 -13.89 9.09 -2.44
CA PRO A 120 -13.54 8.62 -1.10
C PRO A 120 -12.77 7.30 -1.10
N GLU A 121 -13.03 6.45 -2.08
CA GLU A 121 -12.36 5.16 -2.30
C GLU A 121 -10.89 5.31 -2.68
N GLU A 122 -10.58 6.24 -3.61
CA GLU A 122 -9.20 6.58 -3.98
C GLU A 122 -8.39 7.06 -2.77
N HIS A 123 -9.02 7.90 -1.96
CA HIS A 123 -8.36 8.42 -0.77
C HIS A 123 -8.09 7.32 0.26
N THR A 124 -9.04 6.40 0.49
CA THR A 124 -8.86 5.30 1.44
C THR A 124 -7.83 4.28 0.95
N ALA A 125 -7.77 3.99 -0.37
CA ALA A 125 -6.73 3.17 -0.97
C ALA A 125 -5.33 3.82 -0.83
N ASN A 126 -5.23 5.13 -1.02
CA ASN A 126 -3.99 5.89 -0.77
C ASN A 126 -3.56 5.85 0.71
N VAL A 127 -4.51 5.98 1.64
CA VAL A 127 -4.25 5.82 3.08
C VAL A 127 -3.74 4.42 3.36
N PHE A 128 -4.40 3.39 2.86
CA PHE A 128 -3.99 2.00 3.03
C PHE A 128 -2.56 1.77 2.51
N ALA A 129 -2.27 2.12 1.25
CA ALA A 129 -0.96 1.95 0.63
C ALA A 129 0.16 2.66 1.41
N SER A 130 -0.06 3.92 1.76
CA SER A 130 0.90 4.73 2.53
C SER A 130 1.19 4.12 3.91
N ARG A 131 0.18 3.55 4.59
CA ARG A 131 0.34 2.94 5.92
C ARG A 131 0.97 1.56 5.85
N LEU A 132 0.64 0.80 4.81
CA LEU A 132 1.20 -0.52 4.55
C LEU A 132 2.71 -0.42 4.28
N LEU A 133 3.12 0.45 3.34
CA LEU A 133 4.51 0.57 2.91
C LEU A 133 5.41 1.28 3.93
N ALA A 134 4.85 2.21 4.70
CA ALA A 134 5.60 3.04 5.64
C ALA A 134 4.89 3.12 7.01
N PRO A 135 4.90 2.06 7.83
CA PRO A 135 4.24 2.03 9.14
C PRO A 135 4.92 2.99 10.13
N ALA A 136 4.18 4.03 10.57
CA ALA A 136 4.73 5.12 11.37
C ALA A 136 5.34 4.67 12.70
N CYS A 137 4.71 3.71 13.39
CA CYS A 137 5.21 3.20 14.66
C CYS A 137 6.58 2.52 14.51
N VAL A 138 6.79 1.80 13.40
CA VAL A 138 8.08 1.16 13.08
C VAL A 138 9.13 2.21 12.74
N LEU A 139 8.79 3.17 11.87
CA LEU A 139 9.69 4.26 11.49
C LEU A 139 10.11 5.10 12.70
N HIS A 140 9.15 5.46 13.55
CA HIS A 140 9.41 6.18 14.80
C HIS A 140 10.35 5.37 15.72
N ALA A 141 10.08 4.08 15.91
CA ALA A 141 10.93 3.20 16.71
C ALA A 141 12.34 3.05 16.13
N LEU A 142 12.52 3.09 14.81
CA LEU A 142 13.82 3.11 14.14
C LEU A 142 14.54 4.47 14.24
N GLY A 143 13.85 5.54 14.62
CA GLY A 143 14.37 6.91 14.55
C GLY A 143 14.42 7.46 13.11
N ALA A 144 13.74 6.84 12.17
CA ALA A 144 13.64 7.29 10.79
C ALA A 144 12.55 8.37 10.65
N VAL A 145 12.92 9.63 10.88
CA VAL A 145 11.99 10.77 10.95
C VAL A 145 12.14 11.74 9.78
N THR A 146 13.30 11.77 9.11
CA THR A 146 13.48 12.62 7.94
C THR A 146 12.92 11.94 6.67
N PRO A 147 12.54 12.74 5.65
CA PRO A 147 12.08 12.18 4.38
C PRO A 147 13.09 11.23 3.74
N GLU A 148 14.38 11.56 3.82
CA GLU A 148 15.46 10.76 3.24
C GLU A 148 15.60 9.40 3.95
N GLN A 149 15.55 9.40 5.28
CA GLN A 149 15.57 8.17 6.08
C GLN A 149 14.36 7.28 5.81
N ILE A 150 13.17 7.88 5.73
CA ILE A 150 11.93 7.17 5.43
C ILE A 150 11.97 6.58 4.01
N ALA A 151 12.43 7.37 3.02
CA ALA A 151 12.55 6.91 1.64
C ALA A 151 13.49 5.71 1.55
N ALA A 152 14.65 5.78 2.19
CA ALA A 152 15.63 4.70 2.21
C ALA A 152 15.10 3.45 2.93
N ALA A 153 14.51 3.60 4.11
CA ALA A 153 14.01 2.47 4.90
C ALA A 153 12.83 1.74 4.22
N CYS A 154 11.95 2.48 3.56
CA CYS A 154 10.72 1.94 2.97
C CYS A 154 10.82 1.67 1.47
N ASP A 155 11.90 2.09 0.79
CA ASP A 155 12.05 2.03 -0.67
C ASP A 155 10.84 2.68 -1.38
N ILE A 156 10.56 3.94 -1.01
CA ILE A 156 9.50 4.78 -1.58
C ILE A 156 10.09 6.08 -2.12
N SER A 157 9.32 6.79 -2.96
CA SER A 157 9.75 8.07 -3.50
C SER A 157 9.95 9.12 -2.40
N LEU A 158 10.87 10.05 -2.61
CA LEU A 158 11.11 11.16 -1.67
C LEU A 158 9.83 12.02 -1.47
N ALA A 159 8.99 12.16 -2.50
CA ALA A 159 7.72 12.86 -2.39
C ALA A 159 6.75 12.15 -1.42
N ALA A 160 6.62 10.83 -1.54
CA ALA A 160 5.81 10.02 -0.62
C ALA A 160 6.39 10.07 0.82
N ALA A 161 7.72 10.02 0.94
CA ALA A 161 8.40 10.11 2.23
C ALA A 161 8.21 11.48 2.91
N ARG A 162 8.24 12.59 2.17
CA ARG A 162 7.92 13.94 2.69
C ARG A 162 6.51 14.02 3.24
N PHE A 163 5.55 13.50 2.49
CA PHE A 163 4.17 13.42 2.98
C PHE A 163 4.07 12.58 4.25
N ARG A 164 4.76 11.44 4.29
CA ARG A 164 4.78 10.56 5.46
C ARG A 164 5.42 11.22 6.68
N ALA A 165 6.57 11.89 6.53
CA ALA A 165 7.25 12.62 7.59
C ALA A 165 6.34 13.71 8.19
N GLY A 166 5.66 14.50 7.37
CA GLY A 166 4.70 15.51 7.84
C GLY A 166 3.57 14.91 8.69
N ARG A 167 3.05 13.75 8.29
CA ARG A 167 2.01 13.04 9.07
C ARG A 167 2.57 12.46 10.37
N MET A 168 3.83 12.01 10.39
CA MET A 168 4.51 11.54 11.60
C MET A 168 4.75 12.68 12.58
N GLY A 169 5.16 13.86 12.12
CA GLY A 169 5.30 15.04 12.97
C GLY A 169 4.01 15.42 13.71
N VAL A 170 2.84 15.25 13.08
CA VAL A 170 1.54 15.44 13.76
C VAL A 170 1.30 14.37 14.85
N LEU A 171 1.73 13.13 14.63
CA LEU A 171 1.62 12.06 15.63
C LEU A 171 2.53 12.31 16.83
N ASP A 172 3.77 12.79 16.57
CA ASP A 172 4.73 13.20 17.60
C ASP A 172 4.17 14.28 18.52
N GLN A 173 3.69 15.38 17.94
CA GLN A 173 3.09 16.49 18.68
C GLN A 173 1.91 16.06 19.57
N ARG A 174 1.22 14.99 19.19
CA ARG A 174 0.05 14.46 19.91
C ARG A 174 0.38 13.31 20.86
N GLY A 175 1.63 12.82 20.90
CA GLY A 175 2.00 11.63 21.66
C GLY A 175 1.19 10.39 21.28
N LYS A 176 0.89 10.18 19.99
CA LYS A 176 -0.08 9.17 19.52
C LYS A 176 0.53 7.90 18.96
N TYR A 177 1.82 7.61 19.21
CA TYR A 177 2.39 6.32 18.86
C TYR A 177 2.01 5.23 19.88
N GLY A 178 1.70 4.02 19.40
CA GLY A 178 1.29 2.91 20.26
C GLY A 178 -0.07 3.06 20.93
N ALA A 179 -0.88 4.04 20.51
CA ALA A 179 -2.20 4.27 21.11
C ALA A 179 -3.21 3.16 20.79
N SER A 180 -3.11 2.54 19.61
CA SER A 180 -3.98 1.45 19.19
C SER A 180 -3.41 0.09 19.59
N PRO A 181 -4.27 -0.89 20.04
CA PRO A 181 -3.82 -2.26 20.24
C PRO A 181 -3.18 -2.90 18.99
N LEU A 182 -3.75 -2.67 17.81
CA LEU A 182 -3.19 -3.15 16.53
C LEU A 182 -1.80 -2.56 16.27
N GLU A 183 -1.63 -1.26 16.51
CA GLU A 183 -0.33 -0.61 16.33
C GLU A 183 0.75 -1.20 17.23
N ARG A 184 0.40 -1.51 18.50
CA ARG A 184 1.32 -2.18 19.43
C ARG A 184 1.69 -3.60 18.97
N GLN A 185 0.75 -4.33 18.39
CA GLN A 185 1.02 -5.66 17.82
C GLN A 185 1.97 -5.57 16.62
N VAL A 186 1.75 -4.61 15.71
CA VAL A 186 2.68 -4.35 14.59
C VAL A 186 4.08 -4.04 15.12
N LEU A 187 4.17 -3.15 16.10
CA LEU A 187 5.46 -2.79 16.69
C LEU A 187 6.16 -4.01 17.30
N ALA A 188 5.44 -4.83 18.07
CA ALA A 188 5.97 -6.06 18.66
C ALA A 188 6.44 -7.06 17.58
N GLN A 189 5.70 -7.20 16.48
CA GLN A 189 6.09 -8.07 15.36
C GLN A 189 7.37 -7.60 14.66
N PHE A 190 7.60 -6.28 14.57
CA PHE A 190 8.80 -5.71 13.98
C PHE A 190 9.97 -5.57 14.96
N GLN A 191 9.78 -5.83 16.26
CA GLN A 191 10.80 -5.61 17.29
C GLN A 191 12.15 -6.26 16.98
N PRO A 192 12.22 -7.55 16.53
CA PRO A 192 13.50 -8.17 16.19
C PRO A 192 14.25 -7.46 15.05
N TYR A 193 13.53 -6.92 14.09
CA TYR A 193 14.11 -6.12 13.01
C TYR A 193 14.63 -4.78 13.52
N ILE A 194 13.84 -4.10 14.36
CA ILE A 194 14.21 -2.81 14.97
C ILE A 194 15.48 -2.96 15.80
N ASP A 195 15.57 -4.01 16.61
CA ASP A 195 16.73 -4.27 17.47
C ASP A 195 17.98 -4.54 16.61
N ARG A 196 17.86 -5.34 15.56
CA ARG A 196 18.96 -5.63 14.62
C ARG A 196 19.47 -4.35 13.94
N VAL A 197 18.58 -3.52 13.41
CA VAL A 197 18.97 -2.27 12.74
C VAL A 197 19.66 -1.31 13.71
N LYS A 198 19.16 -1.21 14.96
CA LYS A 198 19.74 -0.33 15.99
C LYS A 198 21.07 -0.83 16.52
N SER A 199 21.30 -2.14 16.54
CA SER A 199 22.59 -2.72 16.93
C SER A 199 23.65 -2.68 15.83
N GLY A 200 23.29 -2.22 14.63
CA GLY A 200 24.21 -2.15 13.47
C GLY A 200 24.54 -3.52 12.85
N GLN A 201 23.69 -4.52 13.10
CA GLN A 201 23.83 -5.89 12.56
C GLN A 201 23.02 -6.10 11.27
#